data_7755e68a6099b4b768d49c9b9bcc9f3c
#
_entry.id   7755e68a6099b4b768d49c9b9bcc9f3c
#
_cell.length_a   1.000
_cell.length_b   1.000
_cell.length_c   1.000
_cell.angle_alpha   90.00
_cell.angle_beta   90.00
_cell.angle_gamma   90.00
#
_symmetry.space_group_name_H-M   'P 1'
#
loop_
_entity.id
_entity.type
_entity.pdbx_description
1 polymer ?
#
loop_
_entity_poly.entity_id
_entity_poly.type
_entity_poly.pdbx_seq_one_letter_code
_entity_poly.pdbx_strand_id
1 'polypeptide(L)'
;MELTRGVITKARKCVVYGPEGIGKSTFASCFPEPVFCDTEGGTHDMDVVRTPTPTSWTMQLEIIRKLIADPSGLLTFVLDTADWAERLCIKHVCDTYKQPGIESFGYGKGYMYVFEEYGKLLDLLSELVNKSVNVVVIAHATLRKFEQPDEMGSYDRYELKLSKKTGAGVADMLKEWCDLLLFANYKTIVINIDNQGAVKGKNKAQGGKRVMYTTHSPSWDAKNRQGLPDELPFEFAAIAHLFSGGGNAQRVQATPPCEPRKEPITAHADPAEGRVRAEAATRPQEDAGNTVAATPPQEDAGKAEAVAAPPSHLPKALYDLMRQDNVTEFEIMYAVAQKGYYPNDTPIANYDPDFVSGVLVGAWPQVRSMVLALRNEVPF
;
A
#
# COMPACT_ATOMS: atom_id res chain seq x y z
N MET A 1 12.94 42.29 11.36
CA MET A 1 12.22 41.00 11.24
C MET A 1 11.23 41.14 10.12
N GLU A 2 11.39 40.39 9.04
CA GLU A 2 10.45 40.41 7.93
C GLU A 2 9.38 39.34 8.15
N LEU A 3 8.12 39.69 8.01
CA LEU A 3 6.98 38.81 8.12
C LEU A 3 6.48 38.47 6.70
N THR A 4 6.40 37.20 6.37
CA THR A 4 5.86 36.72 5.09
C THR A 4 4.42 36.25 5.26
N ARG A 5 3.55 36.54 4.24
CA ARG A 5 2.15 36.11 4.21
C ARG A 5 1.86 35.39 2.88
N GLY A 6 1.08 34.32 2.96
CA GLY A 6 0.66 33.55 1.79
C GLY A 6 1.37 32.21 1.65
N VAL A 7 1.10 31.52 0.53
CA VAL A 7 1.73 30.22 0.21
C VAL A 7 3.16 30.46 -0.25
N ILE A 8 4.12 29.78 0.38
CA ILE A 8 5.52 29.83 -0.01
C ILE A 8 5.80 28.64 -0.93
N THR A 9 6.10 28.93 -2.20
CA THR A 9 6.55 27.91 -3.15
C THR A 9 8.01 27.56 -2.84
N LYS A 10 8.27 26.32 -2.46
CA LYS A 10 9.61 25.81 -2.16
C LYS A 10 9.76 24.38 -2.70
N ALA A 11 10.99 23.90 -2.81
CA ALA A 11 11.29 22.51 -3.05
C ALA A 11 10.63 21.60 -1.99
N ARG A 12 10.33 20.36 -2.36
CA ARG A 12 9.50 19.45 -1.55
C ARG A 12 10.31 18.30 -0.96
N LYS A 13 9.86 17.85 0.20
CA LYS A 13 10.31 16.65 0.89
C LYS A 13 9.29 15.54 0.64
N CYS A 14 9.58 14.62 -0.26
CA CYS A 14 8.70 13.50 -0.62
C CYS A 14 9.29 12.19 -0.10
N VAL A 15 8.49 11.40 0.59
CA VAL A 15 8.83 10.04 0.97
C VAL A 15 7.90 9.08 0.23
N VAL A 16 8.47 8.07 -0.43
CA VAL A 16 7.74 7.04 -1.16
C VAL A 16 8.13 5.69 -0.60
N TYR A 17 7.17 4.94 -0.07
CA TYR A 17 7.43 3.62 0.44
C TYR A 17 6.43 2.59 -0.09
N GLY A 18 6.81 1.32 -0.09
CA GLY A 18 5.99 0.24 -0.60
C GLY A 18 6.77 -1.07 -0.71
N PRO A 19 6.11 -2.15 -1.14
CA PRO A 19 6.75 -3.46 -1.32
C PRO A 19 7.93 -3.40 -2.30
N GLU A 20 8.80 -4.39 -2.19
CA GLU A 20 9.90 -4.59 -3.12
C GLU A 20 9.36 -4.85 -4.54
N GLY A 21 10.07 -4.40 -5.57
CA GLY A 21 9.68 -4.62 -6.98
C GLY A 21 8.51 -3.75 -7.50
N ILE A 22 7.87 -2.89 -6.70
CA ILE A 22 6.75 -2.06 -7.18
C ILE A 22 7.16 -0.94 -8.13
N GLY A 23 8.46 -0.66 -8.27
CA GLY A 23 9.00 0.36 -9.17
C GLY A 23 9.24 1.72 -8.51
N LYS A 24 9.61 1.76 -7.22
CA LYS A 24 9.90 3.02 -6.50
C LYS A 24 11.05 3.81 -7.12
N SER A 25 12.16 3.14 -7.45
CA SER A 25 13.32 3.78 -8.10
C SER A 25 12.97 4.31 -9.50
N THR A 26 12.20 3.54 -10.29
CA THR A 26 11.67 3.98 -11.59
C THR A 26 10.74 5.19 -11.45
N PHE A 27 9.89 5.23 -10.41
CA PHE A 27 9.07 6.39 -10.13
C PHE A 27 9.91 7.63 -9.79
N ALA A 28 10.96 7.46 -8.96
CA ALA A 28 11.86 8.55 -8.59
C ALA A 28 12.73 9.03 -9.78
N SER A 29 13.04 8.18 -10.75
CA SER A 29 13.81 8.59 -11.95
C SER A 29 13.02 9.52 -12.87
N CYS A 30 11.71 9.61 -12.73
CA CYS A 30 10.87 10.52 -13.52
C CYS A 30 10.81 11.94 -12.93
N PHE A 31 11.42 12.21 -11.78
CA PHE A 31 11.51 13.56 -11.22
C PHE A 31 12.45 14.45 -12.04
N PRO A 32 12.35 15.80 -11.94
CA PRO A 32 13.24 16.71 -12.65
C PRO A 32 14.71 16.54 -12.26
N GLU A 33 15.59 16.26 -13.24
CA GLU A 33 17.06 16.11 -13.07
C GLU A 33 17.44 15.33 -11.80
N PRO A 34 17.03 14.05 -11.67
CA PRO A 34 17.24 13.31 -10.44
C PRO A 34 18.68 12.82 -10.31
N VAL A 35 19.29 13.04 -9.15
CA VAL A 35 20.59 12.48 -8.77
C VAL A 35 20.38 11.49 -7.65
N PHE A 36 20.73 10.24 -7.88
CA PHE A 36 20.55 9.14 -6.94
C PHE A 36 21.75 8.98 -6.01
N CYS A 37 21.49 8.92 -4.72
CA CYS A 37 22.38 8.35 -3.73
C CYS A 37 21.89 6.92 -3.44
N ASP A 38 22.42 5.98 -4.23
CA ASP A 38 22.05 4.57 -4.19
C ASP A 38 22.81 3.87 -3.07
N THR A 39 22.12 3.57 -1.98
CA THR A 39 22.68 2.88 -0.81
C THR A 39 22.51 1.38 -0.85
N GLU A 40 21.63 0.88 -1.73
CA GLU A 40 21.30 -0.54 -1.86
C GLU A 40 22.04 -1.21 -3.03
N GLY A 41 22.36 -0.44 -4.07
CA GLY A 41 22.96 -0.95 -5.29
C GLY A 41 21.93 -1.41 -6.34
N GLY A 42 20.67 -0.97 -6.22
CA GLY A 42 19.55 -1.42 -7.07
C GLY A 42 19.42 -0.67 -8.41
N THR A 43 20.18 0.40 -8.63
CA THR A 43 19.99 1.27 -9.80
C THR A 43 20.91 0.93 -11.00
N HIS A 44 21.72 -0.13 -10.94
CA HIS A 44 22.75 -0.41 -11.96
C HIS A 44 22.20 -0.52 -13.39
N ASP A 45 21.00 -1.06 -13.55
CA ASP A 45 20.34 -1.23 -14.86
C ASP A 45 19.46 -0.03 -15.27
N MET A 46 19.53 1.08 -14.54
CA MET A 46 18.76 2.29 -14.82
C MET A 46 19.66 3.35 -15.47
N ASP A 47 19.14 4.07 -16.43
CA ASP A 47 19.82 5.25 -17.01
C ASP A 47 19.52 6.49 -16.15
N VAL A 48 20.31 6.68 -15.08
CA VAL A 48 20.16 7.78 -14.12
C VAL A 48 21.53 8.32 -13.67
N VAL A 49 21.56 9.57 -13.26
CA VAL A 49 22.75 10.16 -12.64
C VAL A 49 22.88 9.66 -11.19
N ARG A 50 24.09 9.24 -10.81
CA ARG A 50 24.36 8.68 -9.47
C ARG A 50 25.53 9.36 -8.80
N THR A 51 25.46 9.47 -7.50
CA THR A 51 26.64 9.67 -6.66
C THR A 51 27.43 8.37 -6.54
N PRO A 52 28.69 8.39 -6.11
CA PRO A 52 29.36 7.17 -5.64
C PRO A 52 28.51 6.48 -4.56
N THR A 53 28.38 5.14 -4.65
CA THR A 53 27.64 4.35 -3.63
C THR A 53 28.31 4.51 -2.26
N PRO A 54 27.60 5.00 -1.25
CA PRO A 54 28.18 5.20 0.07
C PRO A 54 28.47 3.86 0.76
N THR A 55 29.71 3.65 1.14
CA THR A 55 30.16 2.46 1.88
C THR A 55 30.15 2.67 3.39
N SER A 56 29.96 3.89 3.84
CA SER A 56 29.87 4.28 5.25
C SER A 56 28.92 5.45 5.45
N TRP A 57 28.41 5.58 6.67
CA TRP A 57 27.59 6.71 7.08
C TRP A 57 28.27 8.05 6.86
N THR A 58 29.54 8.16 7.26
CA THR A 58 30.35 9.39 7.08
C THR A 58 30.44 9.78 5.62
N MET A 59 30.72 8.82 4.73
CA MET A 59 30.77 9.06 3.28
C MET A 59 29.42 9.54 2.74
N GLN A 60 28.31 8.96 3.20
CA GLN A 60 26.98 9.40 2.80
C GLN A 60 26.70 10.85 3.17
N LEU A 61 27.02 11.26 4.42
CA LEU A 61 26.86 12.64 4.85
C LEU A 61 27.78 13.60 4.07
N GLU A 62 29.02 13.18 3.76
CA GLU A 62 29.96 13.97 2.95
C GLU A 62 29.47 14.19 1.52
N ILE A 63 28.90 13.15 0.88
CA ILE A 63 28.29 13.27 -0.45
C ILE A 63 27.22 14.36 -0.42
N ILE A 64 26.32 14.33 0.54
CA ILE A 64 25.24 15.32 0.64
C ILE A 64 25.81 16.73 0.92
N ARG A 65 26.81 16.87 1.78
CA ARG A 65 27.47 18.18 2.02
C ARG A 65 28.11 18.74 0.76
N LYS A 66 28.72 17.90 -0.08
CA LYS A 66 29.27 18.34 -1.37
C LYS A 66 28.18 18.84 -2.31
N LEU A 67 27.04 18.15 -2.37
CA LEU A 67 25.89 18.60 -3.16
C LEU A 67 25.25 19.89 -2.64
N ILE A 68 25.28 20.12 -1.32
CA ILE A 68 24.85 21.38 -0.71
C ILE A 68 25.80 22.52 -1.05
N ALA A 69 27.12 22.26 -1.06
CA ALA A 69 28.13 23.25 -1.38
C ALA A 69 28.08 23.70 -2.85
N ASP A 70 27.79 22.77 -3.76
CA ASP A 70 27.58 23.05 -5.18
C ASP A 70 26.33 22.33 -5.72
N PRO A 71 25.15 22.95 -5.58
CA PRO A 71 23.89 22.40 -6.07
C PRO A 71 23.64 22.67 -7.55
N SER A 72 24.65 23.15 -8.30
CA SER A 72 24.50 23.58 -9.70
C SER A 72 23.99 22.44 -10.59
N GLY A 73 22.80 22.64 -11.20
CA GLY A 73 22.16 21.63 -12.07
C GLY A 73 21.40 20.54 -11.33
N LEU A 74 21.41 20.51 -9.99
CA LEU A 74 20.65 19.56 -9.19
C LEU A 74 19.24 20.09 -8.94
N LEU A 75 18.21 19.43 -9.48
CA LEU A 75 16.81 19.78 -9.20
C LEU A 75 16.15 18.80 -8.23
N THR A 76 16.59 17.54 -8.23
CA THR A 76 16.07 16.53 -7.32
C THR A 76 17.20 15.63 -6.80
N PHE A 77 17.26 15.46 -5.48
CA PHE A 77 18.10 14.46 -4.82
C PHE A 77 17.24 13.27 -4.43
N VAL A 78 17.68 12.07 -4.77
CA VAL A 78 16.99 10.80 -4.45
C VAL A 78 17.85 9.97 -3.51
N LEU A 79 17.33 9.65 -2.32
CA LEU A 79 17.93 8.67 -1.40
C LEU A 79 17.26 7.31 -1.62
N ASP A 80 17.99 6.35 -2.14
CA ASP A 80 17.50 5.00 -2.47
C ASP A 80 18.38 3.93 -1.78
N THR A 81 18.02 3.41 -0.61
CA THR A 81 16.83 3.60 0.20
C THR A 81 17.14 4.07 1.64
N ALA A 82 16.14 4.57 2.33
CA ALA A 82 16.25 5.03 3.72
C ALA A 82 16.63 3.91 4.69
N ASP A 83 16.11 2.71 4.50
CA ASP A 83 16.37 1.56 5.35
C ASP A 83 17.81 1.03 5.19
N TRP A 84 18.40 1.12 4.00
CA TRP A 84 19.82 0.83 3.83
C TRP A 84 20.70 1.95 4.39
N ALA A 85 20.28 3.20 4.28
CA ALA A 85 20.94 4.32 4.95
C ALA A 85 20.91 4.16 6.49
N GLU A 86 19.80 3.69 7.06
CA GLU A 86 19.71 3.38 8.49
C GLU A 86 20.70 2.28 8.92
N ARG A 87 20.91 1.27 8.09
CA ARG A 87 21.94 0.23 8.36
C ARG A 87 23.35 0.81 8.45
N LEU A 88 23.68 1.76 7.55
CA LEU A 88 24.98 2.45 7.62
C LEU A 88 25.07 3.28 8.90
N CYS A 89 23.99 3.95 9.32
CA CYS A 89 23.91 4.70 10.56
C CYS A 89 24.09 3.81 11.79
N ILE A 90 23.38 2.67 11.86
CA ILE A 90 23.50 1.70 12.94
C ILE A 90 24.94 1.19 13.06
N LYS A 91 25.55 0.81 11.93
CA LYS A 91 26.94 0.37 11.90
C LYS A 91 27.88 1.46 12.43
N HIS A 92 27.72 2.70 11.98
CA HIS A 92 28.52 3.84 12.42
C HIS A 92 28.41 4.07 13.92
N VAL A 93 27.20 4.02 14.49
CA VAL A 93 26.96 4.16 15.94
C VAL A 93 27.65 3.02 16.69
N CYS A 94 27.47 1.76 16.25
CA CYS A 94 28.13 0.62 16.87
C CYS A 94 29.66 0.75 16.84
N ASP A 95 30.24 1.13 15.71
CA ASP A 95 31.70 1.29 15.54
C ASP A 95 32.22 2.44 16.42
N THR A 96 31.51 3.58 16.48
CA THR A 96 31.90 4.75 17.29
C THR A 96 31.99 4.42 18.78
N TYR A 97 31.01 3.68 19.28
CA TYR A 97 30.95 3.29 20.69
C TYR A 97 31.57 1.94 20.99
N LYS A 98 32.24 1.30 20.00
CA LYS A 98 32.87 -0.01 20.09
C LYS A 98 31.95 -1.10 20.65
N GLN A 99 30.71 -1.10 20.15
CA GLN A 99 29.71 -2.11 20.50
C GLN A 99 29.58 -3.15 19.38
N PRO A 100 29.43 -4.45 19.68
CA PRO A 100 29.30 -5.49 18.67
C PRO A 100 27.96 -5.45 17.92
N GLY A 101 26.95 -4.75 18.47
CA GLY A 101 25.64 -4.59 17.86
C GLY A 101 24.77 -3.60 18.64
N ILE A 102 23.66 -3.19 18.04
CA ILE A 102 22.79 -2.15 18.57
C ILE A 102 22.14 -2.52 19.92
N GLU A 103 21.84 -3.79 20.13
CA GLU A 103 21.26 -4.31 21.38
C GLU A 103 22.27 -4.33 22.54
N SER A 104 23.58 -4.30 22.25
CA SER A 104 24.64 -4.33 23.25
C SER A 104 24.72 -3.07 24.10
N PHE A 105 24.07 -1.97 23.67
CA PHE A 105 23.99 -0.73 24.46
C PHE A 105 23.09 -0.84 25.70
N GLY A 106 22.22 -1.86 25.76
CA GLY A 106 21.23 -2.03 26.82
C GLY A 106 20.12 -0.99 26.84
N TYR A 107 18.96 -1.37 27.36
CA TYR A 107 17.80 -0.49 27.57
C TYR A 107 17.40 0.38 26.37
N GLY A 108 17.73 -0.02 25.13
CA GLY A 108 17.40 0.71 23.91
C GLY A 108 18.23 1.96 23.64
N LYS A 109 19.28 2.27 24.43
CA LYS A 109 20.13 3.46 24.24
C LYS A 109 20.78 3.54 22.85
N GLY A 110 21.14 2.40 22.26
CA GLY A 110 21.71 2.38 20.91
C GLY A 110 20.77 2.97 19.87
N TYR A 111 19.47 2.71 19.99
CA TYR A 111 18.47 3.29 19.09
C TYR A 111 18.31 4.80 19.28
N MET A 112 18.51 5.35 20.49
CA MET A 112 18.55 6.79 20.71
C MET A 112 19.72 7.45 19.96
N TYR A 113 20.91 6.83 20.02
CA TYR A 113 22.07 7.34 19.27
C TYR A 113 21.84 7.27 17.75
N VAL A 114 21.20 6.19 17.24
CA VAL A 114 20.82 6.10 15.83
C VAL A 114 19.81 7.18 15.46
N PHE A 115 18.82 7.43 16.30
CA PHE A 115 17.82 8.48 16.09
C PHE A 115 18.47 9.88 16.00
N GLU A 116 19.35 10.22 16.95
CA GLU A 116 20.09 11.49 16.94
C GLU A 116 20.99 11.61 15.70
N GLU A 117 21.68 10.54 15.35
CA GLU A 117 22.60 10.54 14.21
C GLU A 117 21.85 10.59 12.87
N TYR A 118 20.73 9.85 12.75
CA TYR A 118 19.88 9.91 11.56
C TYR A 118 19.21 11.29 11.40
N GLY A 119 18.94 11.99 12.50
CA GLY A 119 18.49 13.38 12.49
C GLY A 119 19.43 14.29 11.71
N LYS A 120 20.76 14.12 11.83
CA LYS A 120 21.75 14.89 11.07
C LYS A 120 21.63 14.70 9.55
N LEU A 121 21.25 13.49 9.09
CA LEU A 121 20.95 13.26 7.68
C LEU A 121 19.74 14.10 7.25
N LEU A 122 18.64 14.07 8.02
CA LEU A 122 17.43 14.83 7.68
C LEU A 122 17.65 16.34 7.71
N ASP A 123 18.56 16.82 8.58
CA ASP A 123 18.98 18.22 8.61
C ASP A 123 19.70 18.61 7.31
N LEU A 124 20.68 17.80 6.86
CA LEU A 124 21.36 18.01 5.58
C LEU A 124 20.40 17.96 4.38
N LEU A 125 19.45 17.02 4.39
CA LEU A 125 18.40 16.95 3.36
C LEU A 125 17.50 18.20 3.40
N SER A 126 17.26 18.76 4.58
CA SER A 126 16.52 20.02 4.70
C SER A 126 17.32 21.22 4.18
N GLU A 127 18.64 21.20 4.30
CA GLU A 127 19.51 22.21 3.68
C GLU A 127 19.45 22.15 2.14
N LEU A 128 19.42 20.95 1.53
CA LEU A 128 19.17 20.81 0.08
C LEU A 128 17.84 21.44 -0.34
N VAL A 129 16.77 21.21 0.44
CA VAL A 129 15.47 21.82 0.17
C VAL A 129 15.55 23.37 0.25
N ASN A 130 16.31 23.91 1.19
CA ASN A 130 16.55 25.36 1.29
C ASN A 130 17.38 25.91 0.11
N LYS A 131 18.12 25.05 -0.60
CA LYS A 131 18.81 25.36 -1.86
C LYS A 131 17.92 25.15 -3.09
N SER A 132 16.61 24.98 -2.91
CA SER A 132 15.62 24.74 -3.96
C SER A 132 15.76 23.39 -4.68
N VAL A 133 16.36 22.38 -4.03
CA VAL A 133 16.47 21.01 -4.50
C VAL A 133 15.35 20.18 -3.88
N ASN A 134 14.55 19.53 -4.72
CA ASN A 134 13.58 18.55 -4.23
C ASN A 134 14.29 17.35 -3.62
N VAL A 135 13.74 16.79 -2.55
CA VAL A 135 14.28 15.58 -1.93
C VAL A 135 13.24 14.48 -1.98
N VAL A 136 13.63 13.36 -2.59
CA VAL A 136 12.83 12.13 -2.63
C VAL A 136 13.55 11.06 -1.83
N VAL A 137 12.88 10.51 -0.83
CA VAL A 137 13.40 9.41 0.00
C VAL A 137 12.57 8.18 -0.30
N ILE A 138 13.23 7.14 -0.79
CA ILE A 138 12.62 5.84 -1.02
C ILE A 138 12.82 4.96 0.20
N ALA A 139 11.79 4.19 0.59
CA ALA A 139 11.87 3.21 1.65
C ALA A 139 11.11 1.93 1.29
N HIS A 140 11.49 0.82 1.89
CA HIS A 140 10.71 -0.40 1.84
C HIS A 140 9.53 -0.37 2.82
N ALA A 141 8.48 -1.11 2.50
CA ALA A 141 7.40 -1.39 3.42
C ALA A 141 7.65 -2.71 4.17
N THR A 142 7.16 -2.78 5.38
CA THR A 142 7.05 -4.02 6.16
C THR A 142 5.62 -4.19 6.64
N LEU A 143 5.12 -5.41 6.67
CA LEU A 143 3.82 -5.73 7.22
C LEU A 143 3.99 -6.05 8.71
N ARG A 144 3.21 -5.41 9.57
CA ARG A 144 3.22 -5.63 11.02
C ARG A 144 1.80 -5.78 11.54
N LYS A 145 1.64 -6.60 12.56
CA LYS A 145 0.42 -6.63 13.34
C LYS A 145 0.33 -5.38 14.21
N PHE A 146 -0.82 -4.74 14.15
CA PHE A 146 -1.13 -3.54 14.90
C PHE A 146 -2.35 -3.80 15.79
N GLU A 147 -2.28 -3.35 17.04
CA GLU A 147 -3.35 -3.43 18.01
C GLU A 147 -3.68 -2.00 18.46
N GLN A 148 -4.92 -1.62 18.38
CA GLN A 148 -5.38 -0.34 18.95
C GLN A 148 -5.89 -0.58 20.36
N PRO A 149 -5.58 0.34 21.32
CA PRO A 149 -6.04 0.19 22.71
C PRO A 149 -7.56 0.14 22.87
N ASP A 150 -8.28 0.75 21.91
CA ASP A 150 -9.74 0.92 21.98
C ASP A 150 -10.52 -0.10 21.13
N GLU A 151 -9.82 -0.99 20.40
CA GLU A 151 -10.43 -1.99 19.52
C GLU A 151 -10.05 -3.42 19.92
N MET A 152 -11.01 -4.33 19.84
CA MET A 152 -10.75 -5.76 20.07
C MET A 152 -10.20 -6.38 18.78
N GLY A 153 -8.94 -6.82 18.84
CA GLY A 153 -8.28 -7.57 17.78
C GLY A 153 -7.05 -6.88 17.21
N SER A 154 -6.25 -7.65 16.48
CA SER A 154 -5.08 -7.17 15.77
C SER A 154 -5.33 -7.24 14.26
N TYR A 155 -4.81 -6.27 13.51
CA TYR A 155 -4.85 -6.26 12.06
C TYR A 155 -3.47 -6.00 11.47
N ASP A 156 -3.29 -6.40 10.21
CA ASP A 156 -2.04 -6.21 9.51
C ASP A 156 -1.96 -4.79 8.94
N ARG A 157 -0.82 -4.13 9.16
CA ARG A 157 -0.56 -2.77 8.71
C ARG A 157 0.77 -2.67 7.99
N TYR A 158 0.78 -1.94 6.88
CA TYR A 158 2.01 -1.57 6.18
C TYR A 158 2.67 -0.37 6.84
N GLU A 159 3.95 -0.50 7.13
CA GLU A 159 4.75 0.52 7.77
C GLU A 159 6.09 0.69 7.05
N LEU A 160 6.75 1.83 7.26
CA LEU A 160 8.14 2.01 6.83
C LEU A 160 9.03 0.94 7.49
N LYS A 161 9.87 0.29 6.69
CA LYS A 161 10.87 -0.72 7.16
C LYS A 161 12.07 -0.01 7.83
N LEU A 162 11.77 0.77 8.84
CA LEU A 162 12.73 1.51 9.67
C LEU A 162 12.50 1.20 11.14
N SER A 163 13.46 1.54 11.98
CA SER A 163 13.35 1.30 13.42
C SER A 163 12.20 2.11 14.04
N LYS A 164 11.47 1.45 14.97
CA LYS A 164 10.32 1.98 15.71
C LYS A 164 10.47 1.75 17.21
N LYS A 165 11.62 2.06 17.76
CA LYS A 165 11.77 1.98 19.21
C LYS A 165 11.00 3.12 19.88
N THR A 166 10.27 2.84 20.95
CA THR A 166 9.52 3.85 21.70
C THR A 166 10.41 5.03 22.08
N GLY A 167 10.06 6.23 21.64
CA GLY A 167 10.80 7.47 21.88
C GLY A 167 12.03 7.68 21.00
N ALA A 168 12.36 6.77 20.08
CA ALA A 168 13.53 6.86 19.19
C ALA A 168 13.28 6.19 17.82
N GLY A 169 12.09 6.35 17.26
CA GLY A 169 11.71 5.74 15.99
C GLY A 169 12.15 6.58 14.80
N VAL A 170 13.12 6.10 14.00
CA VAL A 170 13.52 6.74 12.73
C VAL A 170 12.34 6.79 11.77
N ALA A 171 11.47 5.77 11.76
CA ALA A 171 10.26 5.76 10.95
C ALA A 171 9.35 6.96 11.25
N ASP A 172 9.12 7.28 12.54
CA ASP A 172 8.24 8.36 12.94
C ASP A 172 8.86 9.72 12.64
N MET A 173 10.16 9.88 12.89
CA MET A 173 10.90 11.10 12.54
C MET A 173 10.84 11.38 11.03
N LEU A 174 11.00 10.37 10.17
CA LEU A 174 10.92 10.53 8.72
C LEU A 174 9.51 10.94 8.26
N LYS A 175 8.45 10.33 8.86
CA LYS A 175 7.06 10.68 8.60
C LYS A 175 6.74 12.14 8.99
N GLU A 176 7.26 12.59 10.13
CA GLU A 176 7.07 13.97 10.59
C GLU A 176 7.82 14.96 9.70
N TRP A 177 9.05 14.63 9.30
CA TRP A 177 9.95 15.47 8.52
C TRP A 177 9.43 15.76 7.11
N CYS A 178 8.76 14.81 6.43
CA CYS A 178 8.34 14.96 5.04
C CYS A 178 7.10 15.85 4.88
N ASP A 179 6.97 16.48 3.69
CA ASP A 179 5.77 17.21 3.27
C ASP A 179 4.71 16.30 2.67
N LEU A 180 5.17 15.24 1.97
CA LEU A 180 4.36 14.26 1.27
C LEU A 180 4.87 12.85 1.58
N LEU A 181 3.99 12.00 2.08
CA LEU A 181 4.26 10.57 2.31
C LEU A 181 3.31 9.75 1.43
N LEU A 182 3.88 9.01 0.49
CA LEU A 182 3.14 8.19 -0.46
C LEU A 182 3.34 6.71 -0.16
N PHE A 183 2.24 5.98 -0.01
CA PHE A 183 2.26 4.53 0.08
C PHE A 183 1.95 3.92 -1.28
N ALA A 184 2.94 3.31 -1.92
CA ALA A 184 2.78 2.62 -3.19
C ALA A 184 2.44 1.14 -2.97
N ASN A 185 1.40 0.64 -3.63
CA ASN A 185 0.99 -0.76 -3.53
C ASN A 185 0.30 -1.24 -4.81
N TYR A 186 0.14 -2.56 -4.92
CA TYR A 186 -0.69 -3.18 -5.96
C TYR A 186 -2.15 -3.18 -5.50
N LYS A 187 -3.05 -2.67 -6.34
CA LYS A 187 -4.49 -2.81 -6.10
C LYS A 187 -4.92 -4.21 -6.49
N THR A 188 -5.07 -5.06 -5.48
CA THR A 188 -5.47 -6.45 -5.64
C THR A 188 -6.92 -6.61 -5.26
N ILE A 189 -7.72 -7.20 -6.15
CA ILE A 189 -9.09 -7.62 -5.87
C ILE A 189 -9.04 -9.12 -5.60
N VAL A 190 -9.46 -9.54 -4.42
CA VAL A 190 -9.57 -10.95 -4.08
C VAL A 190 -10.94 -11.43 -4.53
N ILE A 191 -10.96 -12.32 -5.54
CA ILE A 191 -12.19 -12.94 -6.02
C ILE A 191 -12.28 -14.34 -5.43
N ASN A 192 -13.39 -14.62 -4.77
CA ASN A 192 -13.71 -15.95 -4.31
C ASN A 192 -14.27 -16.74 -5.50
N ILE A 193 -13.56 -17.80 -5.93
CA ILE A 193 -13.90 -18.54 -7.18
C ILE A 193 -14.98 -19.59 -6.93
N ASP A 194 -15.13 -20.08 -5.72
CA ASP A 194 -15.98 -21.24 -5.41
C ASP A 194 -17.17 -20.91 -4.49
N ASN A 195 -17.44 -19.62 -4.25
CA ASN A 195 -18.54 -19.13 -3.41
C ASN A 195 -18.62 -19.76 -1.99
N GLN A 196 -17.52 -20.32 -1.48
CA GLN A 196 -17.48 -20.94 -0.14
C GLN A 196 -17.06 -19.99 0.98
N GLY A 197 -17.08 -18.68 0.73
CA GLY A 197 -16.73 -17.63 1.70
C GLY A 197 -15.21 -17.38 1.81
N ALA A 198 -14.85 -16.23 2.40
CA ALA A 198 -13.45 -15.76 2.45
C ALA A 198 -12.51 -16.69 3.25
N VAL A 199 -13.03 -17.48 4.18
CA VAL A 199 -12.23 -18.32 5.09
C VAL A 199 -12.03 -19.75 4.57
N LYS A 200 -12.99 -20.31 3.82
CA LYS A 200 -12.96 -21.69 3.33
C LYS A 200 -12.85 -21.82 1.82
N GLY A 201 -13.10 -20.73 1.10
CA GLY A 201 -13.11 -20.72 -0.36
C GLY A 201 -11.74 -20.56 -0.99
N LYS A 202 -11.61 -21.00 -2.24
CA LYS A 202 -10.42 -20.72 -3.05
C LYS A 202 -10.42 -19.26 -3.49
N ASN A 203 -9.63 -18.46 -2.82
CA ASN A 203 -9.46 -17.05 -3.14
C ASN A 203 -8.41 -16.90 -4.25
N LYS A 204 -8.75 -16.21 -5.33
CA LYS A 204 -7.82 -15.83 -6.38
C LYS A 204 -7.60 -14.32 -6.34
N ALA A 205 -6.36 -13.91 -6.17
CA ALA A 205 -5.98 -12.51 -6.34
C ALA A 205 -6.07 -12.15 -7.84
N GLN A 206 -6.86 -11.14 -8.15
CA GLN A 206 -6.94 -10.57 -9.49
C GLN A 206 -6.68 -9.07 -9.39
N GLY A 207 -5.89 -8.53 -10.32
CA GLY A 207 -5.48 -7.13 -10.30
C GLY A 207 -4.00 -7.01 -10.61
N GLY A 208 -3.34 -6.01 -10.05
CA GLY A 208 -1.91 -5.72 -10.28
C GLY A 208 -1.69 -4.30 -10.79
N LYS A 209 -2.75 -3.49 -10.85
CA LYS A 209 -2.60 -2.06 -11.11
C LYS A 209 -1.83 -1.43 -9.95
N ARG A 210 -0.75 -0.72 -10.27
CA ARG A 210 0.04 0.00 -9.29
C ARG A 210 -0.64 1.31 -8.94
N VAL A 211 -0.83 1.56 -7.66
CA VAL A 211 -1.43 2.78 -7.12
C VAL A 211 -0.55 3.37 -6.03
N MET A 212 -0.71 4.66 -5.77
CA MET A 212 -0.16 5.31 -4.58
C MET A 212 -1.30 5.93 -3.78
N TYR A 213 -1.26 5.68 -2.49
CA TYR A 213 -2.17 6.25 -1.51
C TYR A 213 -1.53 7.49 -0.90
N THR A 214 -2.29 8.56 -0.83
CA THR A 214 -1.85 9.87 -0.34
C THR A 214 -2.42 10.20 1.03
N THR A 215 -3.49 9.51 1.44
CA THR A 215 -4.22 9.72 2.69
C THR A 215 -4.05 8.52 3.62
N HIS A 216 -3.92 8.82 4.91
CA HIS A 216 -3.81 7.82 5.98
C HIS A 216 -4.99 6.84 5.97
N SER A 217 -4.69 5.57 6.26
CA SER A 217 -5.66 4.49 6.46
C SER A 217 -5.24 3.67 7.69
N PRO A 218 -6.14 2.94 8.34
CA PRO A 218 -5.75 1.97 9.35
C PRO A 218 -4.67 1.00 8.85
N SER A 219 -4.68 0.63 7.56
CA SER A 219 -3.74 -0.33 6.96
C SER A 219 -2.40 0.26 6.50
N TRP A 220 -2.24 1.59 6.45
CA TRP A 220 -0.99 2.26 6.05
C TRP A 220 -0.92 3.71 6.52
N ASP A 221 0.30 4.24 6.60
CA ASP A 221 0.54 5.66 6.79
C ASP A 221 0.65 6.37 5.44
N ALA A 222 0.04 7.54 5.33
CA ALA A 222 0.28 8.48 4.24
C ALA A 222 0.05 9.91 4.72
N LYS A 223 0.62 10.89 4.01
CA LYS A 223 0.55 12.30 4.40
C LYS A 223 0.45 13.16 3.15
N ASN A 224 -0.59 13.98 3.09
CA ASN A 224 -0.87 14.85 1.98
C ASN A 224 -1.32 16.23 2.49
N ARG A 225 -0.48 17.24 2.28
CA ARG A 225 -0.78 18.64 2.61
C ARG A 225 -1.10 19.46 1.36
N GLN A 226 -1.11 18.82 0.19
CA GLN A 226 -1.24 19.46 -1.11
C GLN A 226 -2.64 19.30 -1.73
N GLY A 227 -3.55 18.59 -1.04
CA GLY A 227 -4.91 18.36 -1.52
C GLY A 227 -5.00 17.37 -2.69
N LEU A 228 -4.08 16.40 -2.76
CA LEU A 228 -4.17 15.31 -3.73
C LEU A 228 -5.35 14.40 -3.42
N PRO A 229 -5.96 13.74 -4.42
CA PRO A 229 -6.92 12.65 -4.22
C PRO A 229 -6.32 11.52 -3.38
N ASP A 230 -7.16 10.78 -2.65
CA ASP A 230 -6.73 9.73 -1.72
C ASP A 230 -5.94 8.60 -2.39
N GLU A 231 -6.30 8.26 -3.64
CA GLU A 231 -5.65 7.25 -4.46
C GLU A 231 -5.31 7.83 -5.84
N LEU A 232 -4.11 7.58 -6.31
CA LEU A 232 -3.62 8.00 -7.63
C LEU A 232 -2.92 6.82 -8.31
N PRO A 233 -2.84 6.78 -9.67
CA PRO A 233 -1.94 5.89 -10.36
C PRO A 233 -0.50 6.09 -9.86
N PHE A 234 0.27 5.01 -9.68
CA PHE A 234 1.68 5.12 -9.27
C PHE A 234 2.54 5.55 -10.45
N GLU A 235 2.39 6.81 -10.84
CA GLU A 235 3.06 7.48 -11.95
C GLU A 235 3.41 8.91 -11.53
N PHE A 236 4.61 9.37 -11.88
CA PHE A 236 5.07 10.72 -11.53
C PHE A 236 4.16 11.81 -12.11
N ALA A 237 3.61 11.60 -13.31
CA ALA A 237 2.71 12.55 -13.98
C ALA A 237 1.53 13.00 -13.10
N ALA A 238 1.03 12.12 -12.23
CA ALA A 238 -0.07 12.41 -11.31
C ALA A 238 0.28 13.49 -10.25
N ILE A 239 1.57 13.66 -9.93
CA ILE A 239 2.06 14.61 -8.90
C ILE A 239 3.08 15.62 -9.45
N ALA A 240 3.39 15.59 -10.75
CA ALA A 240 4.42 16.43 -11.39
C ALA A 240 4.21 17.93 -11.12
N HIS A 241 2.96 18.39 -11.06
CA HIS A 241 2.60 19.77 -10.78
C HIS A 241 3.10 20.30 -9.43
N LEU A 242 3.39 19.42 -8.46
CA LEU A 242 3.92 19.79 -7.14
C LEU A 242 5.42 20.08 -7.17
N PHE A 243 6.14 19.59 -8.19
CA PHE A 243 7.60 19.63 -8.29
C PHE A 243 8.12 20.57 -9.39
N SER A 244 7.22 21.19 -10.14
CA SER A 244 7.55 22.13 -11.23
C SER A 244 7.88 23.57 -10.74
N GLY A 245 7.74 23.88 -9.45
CA GLY A 245 7.74 25.24 -8.89
C GLY A 245 9.04 25.71 -8.23
N GLY A 246 10.12 24.95 -8.27
CA GLY A 246 11.43 25.37 -7.75
C GLY A 246 12.20 26.22 -8.76
N GLY A 247 12.10 27.55 -8.67
CA GLY A 247 13.05 28.54 -9.20
C GLY A 247 13.49 28.53 -10.68
N ASN A 248 13.03 27.60 -11.54
CA ASN A 248 13.43 27.52 -12.93
C ASN A 248 12.31 26.95 -13.83
N ALA A 249 11.17 27.63 -13.88
CA ALA A 249 10.03 27.27 -14.72
C ALA A 249 10.33 27.32 -16.26
N GLN A 250 11.53 27.69 -16.66
CA GLN A 250 11.93 27.81 -18.07
C GLN A 250 12.77 26.64 -18.60
N ARG A 251 13.06 25.61 -17.80
CA ARG A 251 13.95 24.50 -18.21
C ARG A 251 13.31 23.11 -18.23
N VAL A 252 12.01 23.01 -18.06
CA VAL A 252 11.31 21.71 -18.20
C VAL A 252 11.09 21.45 -19.69
N GLN A 253 12.13 20.94 -20.38
CA GLN A 253 11.91 20.13 -21.57
C GLN A 253 11.25 18.84 -21.08
N ALA A 254 10.10 18.52 -21.67
CA ALA A 254 9.38 17.29 -21.38
C ALA A 254 10.33 16.09 -21.46
N THR A 255 10.66 15.50 -20.34
CA THR A 255 11.26 14.18 -20.31
C THR A 255 10.27 13.21 -20.97
N PRO A 256 10.74 12.32 -21.86
CA PRO A 256 9.87 11.34 -22.51
C PRO A 256 9.16 10.50 -21.43
N PRO A 257 7.95 10.00 -21.70
CA PRO A 257 7.22 9.19 -20.74
C PRO A 257 8.09 8.03 -20.30
N CYS A 258 8.33 7.91 -19.00
CA CYS A 258 9.01 6.78 -18.39
C CYS A 258 8.08 5.57 -18.51
N GLU A 259 8.16 4.83 -19.62
CA GLU A 259 7.37 3.62 -19.81
C GLU A 259 7.86 2.54 -18.84
N PRO A 260 6.97 1.98 -18.02
CA PRO A 260 7.33 0.86 -17.15
C PRO A 260 7.67 -0.35 -18.01
N ARG A 261 8.87 -0.89 -17.81
CA ARG A 261 9.26 -2.19 -18.38
C ARG A 261 8.22 -3.22 -17.97
N LYS A 262 7.57 -3.86 -18.94
CA LYS A 262 6.65 -4.97 -18.70
C LYS A 262 7.47 -6.19 -18.30
N GLU A 263 7.68 -6.39 -17.01
CA GLU A 263 8.20 -7.66 -16.51
C GLU A 263 7.04 -8.64 -16.33
N PRO A 264 7.20 -9.90 -16.76
CA PRO A 264 6.21 -10.93 -16.50
C PRO A 264 6.18 -11.23 -14.99
N ILE A 265 4.99 -11.23 -14.41
CA ILE A 265 4.74 -11.60 -13.02
C ILE A 265 5.03 -13.09 -12.87
N THR A 266 6.24 -13.46 -12.49
CA THR A 266 6.55 -14.79 -11.98
C THR A 266 6.16 -14.83 -10.52
N ALA A 267 5.09 -15.57 -10.22
CA ALA A 267 4.72 -15.88 -8.86
C ALA A 267 5.85 -16.71 -8.22
N HIS A 268 6.60 -16.12 -7.32
CA HIS A 268 7.51 -16.86 -6.45
C HIS A 268 6.66 -17.61 -5.41
N ALA A 269 6.59 -18.94 -5.60
CA ALA A 269 6.18 -19.84 -4.55
C ALA A 269 7.36 -20.00 -3.58
N ASP A 270 7.12 -19.77 -2.30
CA ASP A 270 8.05 -20.04 -1.22
C ASP A 270 8.39 -21.54 -1.17
N PRO A 271 9.67 -21.91 -1.04
CA PRO A 271 10.07 -23.25 -0.69
C PRO A 271 10.48 -23.33 0.79
N ALA A 272 9.56 -23.71 1.63
CA ALA A 272 9.91 -24.25 2.93
C ALA A 272 9.09 -25.52 3.15
N GLU A 273 9.73 -26.68 3.01
CA GLU A 273 9.83 -27.64 4.10
C GLU A 273 10.56 -28.93 3.72
N GLY A 274 11.37 -29.29 4.56
CA GLY A 274 12.17 -30.38 4.96
C GLY A 274 11.78 -31.79 4.53
N ARG A 275 12.77 -32.46 4.06
CA ARG A 275 12.89 -33.90 3.83
C ARG A 275 12.49 -34.72 5.06
N VAL A 276 11.62 -35.72 4.87
CA VAL A 276 11.75 -37.02 5.53
C VAL A 276 11.47 -38.13 4.49
N ARG A 277 12.26 -39.14 4.60
CA ARG A 277 12.64 -40.22 3.69
C ARG A 277 11.60 -41.34 3.67
N ALA A 278 11.53 -41.97 2.51
CA ALA A 278 10.75 -43.10 2.06
C ALA A 278 10.69 -44.33 3.01
N GLU A 279 9.60 -45.09 2.89
CA GLU A 279 9.68 -46.52 2.63
C GLU A 279 8.37 -47.05 2.03
N ALA A 280 8.54 -48.00 1.14
CA ALA A 280 7.53 -48.60 0.27
C ALA A 280 6.76 -49.71 0.99
N ALA A 281 5.49 -49.96 0.56
CA ALA A 281 4.97 -51.29 0.36
C ALA A 281 3.58 -51.31 -0.26
N THR A 282 3.53 -51.92 -1.44
CA THR A 282 2.58 -52.89 -2.01
C THR A 282 1.06 -52.67 -1.97
N ARG A 283 0.53 -52.70 -3.21
CA ARG A 283 -0.84 -53.04 -3.61
C ARG A 283 -1.28 -54.45 -3.14
N PRO A 284 -2.59 -54.79 -3.15
CA PRO A 284 -3.25 -55.18 -4.39
C PRO A 284 -4.70 -54.71 -4.59
N GLN A 285 -5.11 -54.99 -5.82
CA GLN A 285 -6.31 -54.80 -6.59
C GLN A 285 -7.52 -55.59 -6.10
N GLU A 286 -8.67 -55.18 -6.68
CA GLU A 286 -9.85 -55.91 -7.22
C GLU A 286 -11.15 -55.30 -6.69
N ASP A 287 -12.28 -55.21 -7.37
CA ASP A 287 -12.69 -55.45 -8.75
C ASP A 287 -14.10 -54.83 -8.96
N ALA A 288 -14.38 -54.51 -10.20
CA ALA A 288 -15.62 -54.64 -10.97
C ALA A 288 -16.98 -54.00 -10.59
N GLY A 289 -17.49 -53.25 -11.50
CA GLY A 289 -18.67 -53.50 -12.31
C GLY A 289 -19.83 -52.55 -12.10
N ASN A 290 -20.47 -51.91 -12.98
CA ASN A 290 -20.94 -52.12 -14.30
C ASN A 290 -21.82 -50.94 -14.78
N THR A 291 -21.58 -50.43 -15.95
CA THR A 291 -22.46 -49.90 -17.00
C THR A 291 -23.91 -49.52 -16.66
N VAL A 292 -24.41 -48.38 -17.18
CA VAL A 292 -25.09 -48.26 -18.50
C VAL A 292 -25.37 -46.78 -18.84
N ALA A 293 -25.17 -46.45 -20.10
CA ALA A 293 -25.44 -45.19 -20.78
C ALA A 293 -26.95 -44.95 -21.05
N ALA A 294 -27.30 -43.66 -21.21
CA ALA A 294 -28.16 -43.24 -22.33
C ALA A 294 -28.29 -41.72 -22.40
N THR A 295 -28.13 -41.20 -23.60
CA THR A 295 -28.23 -39.82 -24.09
C THR A 295 -29.70 -39.46 -24.44
N PRO A 296 -30.00 -38.18 -24.79
CA PRO A 296 -31.21 -37.46 -24.46
C PRO A 296 -32.34 -37.53 -25.49
N PRO A 297 -33.41 -36.85 -25.25
CA PRO A 297 -33.90 -35.93 -26.27
C PRO A 297 -34.43 -34.56 -25.79
N GLN A 298 -34.48 -33.72 -26.81
CA GLN A 298 -34.85 -32.34 -26.97
C GLN A 298 -36.27 -31.96 -26.56
N GLU A 299 -36.34 -30.62 -26.26
CA GLU A 299 -37.42 -29.66 -26.54
C GLU A 299 -38.85 -29.91 -26.09
N ASP A 300 -39.38 -29.05 -25.25
CA ASP A 300 -40.36 -28.05 -25.71
C ASP A 300 -40.71 -27.00 -24.63
N ALA A 301 -41.15 -25.87 -25.14
CA ALA A 301 -41.43 -24.63 -24.41
C ALA A 301 -42.66 -24.71 -23.49
N GLY A 302 -42.58 -24.01 -22.34
CA GLY A 302 -43.80 -23.76 -21.57
C GLY A 302 -43.55 -23.18 -20.19
N LYS A 303 -43.75 -21.86 -20.06
CA LYS A 303 -43.78 -21.05 -18.86
C LYS A 303 -44.23 -21.76 -17.59
N ALA A 304 -43.40 -21.77 -16.58
CA ALA A 304 -43.79 -21.57 -15.18
C ALA A 304 -42.54 -21.12 -14.40
N GLU A 305 -42.58 -19.94 -13.81
CA GLU A 305 -41.53 -19.43 -12.89
C GLU A 305 -41.39 -20.41 -11.72
N ALA A 306 -40.32 -21.17 -11.73
CA ALA A 306 -39.90 -21.94 -10.58
C ALA A 306 -39.41 -20.95 -9.53
N VAL A 307 -40.07 -20.87 -8.40
CA VAL A 307 -39.70 -20.15 -7.21
C VAL A 307 -38.33 -20.66 -6.77
N ALA A 308 -37.27 -19.94 -7.11
CA ALA A 308 -35.91 -20.25 -6.65
C ALA A 308 -35.88 -20.17 -5.13
N ALA A 309 -35.39 -21.23 -4.48
CA ALA A 309 -35.20 -21.22 -3.03
C ALA A 309 -34.30 -20.05 -2.63
N PRO A 310 -34.53 -19.41 -1.48
CA PRO A 310 -33.69 -18.31 -1.01
C PRO A 310 -32.24 -18.78 -0.88
N PRO A 311 -31.24 -17.93 -1.23
CA PRO A 311 -29.85 -18.23 -0.99
C PRO A 311 -29.62 -18.58 0.48
N SER A 312 -28.84 -19.60 0.78
CA SER A 312 -28.65 -20.14 2.14
C SER A 312 -28.04 -19.14 3.13
N HIS A 313 -27.54 -17.99 2.65
CA HIS A 313 -26.90 -16.94 3.45
C HIS A 313 -27.82 -15.76 3.81
N LEU A 314 -29.03 -15.70 3.28
CA LEU A 314 -30.00 -14.64 3.57
C LEU A 314 -31.22 -15.16 4.34
N PRO A 315 -31.71 -14.42 5.37
CA PRO A 315 -32.98 -14.75 5.98
C PRO A 315 -34.13 -14.69 4.97
N LYS A 316 -35.01 -15.69 4.99
CA LYS A 316 -36.10 -15.80 4.01
C LYS A 316 -36.98 -14.55 3.96
N ALA A 317 -37.28 -13.95 5.12
CA ALA A 317 -38.11 -12.74 5.22
C ALA A 317 -37.48 -11.55 4.45
N LEU A 318 -36.17 -11.36 4.58
CA LEU A 318 -35.44 -10.32 3.85
C LEU A 318 -35.42 -10.62 2.35
N TYR A 319 -35.13 -11.85 1.96
CA TYR A 319 -35.10 -12.27 0.58
C TYR A 319 -36.44 -12.07 -0.15
N ASP A 320 -37.56 -12.38 0.51
CA ASP A 320 -38.90 -12.19 -0.04
C ASP A 320 -39.18 -10.69 -0.29
N LEU A 321 -38.81 -9.80 0.65
CA LEU A 321 -38.93 -8.34 0.51
C LEU A 321 -38.05 -7.79 -0.63
N MET A 322 -36.81 -8.25 -0.73
CA MET A 322 -35.90 -7.87 -1.80
C MET A 322 -36.45 -8.23 -3.16
N ARG A 323 -37.00 -9.44 -3.31
CA ARG A 323 -37.64 -9.88 -4.56
C ARG A 323 -38.87 -9.08 -4.92
N GLN A 324 -39.71 -8.80 -3.93
CA GLN A 324 -40.94 -8.03 -4.13
C GLN A 324 -40.67 -6.64 -4.70
N ASP A 325 -39.60 -5.98 -4.23
CA ASP A 325 -39.29 -4.61 -4.61
C ASP A 325 -38.12 -4.50 -5.62
N ASN A 326 -37.64 -5.65 -6.14
CA ASN A 326 -36.53 -5.74 -7.06
C ASN A 326 -35.25 -5.04 -6.56
N VAL A 327 -34.91 -5.28 -5.28
CA VAL A 327 -33.75 -4.75 -4.61
C VAL A 327 -32.67 -5.82 -4.51
N THR A 328 -31.45 -5.49 -4.88
CA THR A 328 -30.30 -6.39 -4.82
C THR A 328 -29.61 -6.34 -3.46
N GLU A 329 -28.86 -7.40 -3.11
CA GLU A 329 -28.05 -7.44 -1.89
C GLU A 329 -27.03 -6.31 -1.87
N PHE A 330 -26.40 -6.02 -3.01
CA PHE A 330 -25.43 -4.94 -3.15
C PHE A 330 -26.02 -3.56 -2.84
N GLU A 331 -27.24 -3.29 -3.27
CA GLU A 331 -27.92 -2.02 -3.00
C GLU A 331 -28.25 -1.84 -1.52
N ILE A 332 -28.62 -2.93 -0.83
CA ILE A 332 -28.82 -2.90 0.62
C ILE A 332 -27.50 -2.61 1.33
N MET A 333 -26.43 -3.34 0.98
CA MET A 333 -25.11 -3.13 1.55
C MET A 333 -24.64 -1.69 1.37
N TYR A 334 -24.83 -1.14 0.17
CA TYR A 334 -24.47 0.24 -0.14
C TYR A 334 -25.30 1.25 0.69
N ALA A 335 -26.60 1.06 0.78
CA ALA A 335 -27.49 1.92 1.59
C ALA A 335 -27.15 1.88 3.08
N VAL A 336 -26.82 0.70 3.60
CA VAL A 336 -26.41 0.48 5.01
C VAL A 336 -25.07 1.16 5.29
N ALA A 337 -24.12 1.09 4.35
CA ALA A 337 -22.82 1.74 4.46
C ALA A 337 -22.93 3.28 4.42
N GLN A 338 -23.80 3.84 3.58
CA GLN A 338 -24.06 5.27 3.54
C GLN A 338 -24.60 5.82 4.87
N LYS A 339 -25.23 4.98 5.67
CA LYS A 339 -25.69 5.32 7.02
C LYS A 339 -24.65 5.05 8.12
N GLY A 340 -23.51 4.46 7.74
CA GLY A 340 -22.42 4.18 8.67
C GLY A 340 -22.68 3.00 9.63
N TYR A 341 -23.65 2.13 9.33
CA TYR A 341 -23.93 0.97 10.17
C TYR A 341 -22.92 -0.16 9.96
N TYR A 342 -22.58 -0.44 8.71
CA TYR A 342 -21.57 -1.45 8.32
C TYR A 342 -20.75 -0.94 7.14
N PRO A 343 -19.49 -1.38 6.98
CA PRO A 343 -18.68 -1.13 5.78
C PRO A 343 -19.37 -1.63 4.51
N ASN A 344 -19.13 -0.97 3.39
CA ASN A 344 -19.78 -1.28 2.10
C ASN A 344 -19.47 -2.67 1.53
N ASP A 345 -18.41 -3.30 2.00
CA ASP A 345 -17.94 -4.62 1.63
C ASP A 345 -18.37 -5.74 2.61
N THR A 346 -19.13 -5.41 3.63
CA THR A 346 -19.61 -6.38 4.62
C THR A 346 -20.85 -7.12 4.09
N PRO A 347 -20.79 -8.45 3.81
CA PRO A 347 -21.94 -9.23 3.39
C PRO A 347 -23.07 -9.19 4.42
N ILE A 348 -24.34 -9.20 3.97
CA ILE A 348 -25.51 -9.19 4.87
C ILE A 348 -25.51 -10.39 5.83
N ALA A 349 -24.92 -11.51 5.42
CA ALA A 349 -24.75 -12.69 6.28
C ALA A 349 -23.91 -12.43 7.54
N ASN A 350 -23.08 -11.39 7.54
CA ASN A 350 -22.22 -11.00 8.66
C ASN A 350 -22.83 -9.85 9.50
N TYR A 351 -24.03 -9.40 9.17
CA TYR A 351 -24.73 -8.40 9.98
C TYR A 351 -25.30 -9.04 11.25
N ASP A 352 -25.42 -8.24 12.28
CA ASP A 352 -26.06 -8.65 13.52
C ASP A 352 -27.49 -9.14 13.23
N PRO A 353 -27.91 -10.33 13.72
CA PRO A 353 -29.24 -10.88 13.49
C PRO A 353 -30.37 -9.95 13.91
N ASP A 354 -30.19 -9.18 15.00
CA ASP A 354 -31.17 -8.22 15.46
C ASP A 354 -31.24 -6.98 14.57
N PHE A 355 -30.13 -6.59 13.99
CA PHE A 355 -30.09 -5.54 12.95
C PHE A 355 -30.81 -5.99 11.69
N VAL A 356 -30.61 -7.22 11.25
CA VAL A 356 -31.28 -7.75 10.04
C VAL A 356 -32.78 -7.85 10.28
N SER A 357 -33.20 -8.41 11.41
CA SER A 357 -34.65 -8.58 11.73
C SER A 357 -35.33 -7.27 12.04
N GLY A 358 -34.72 -6.40 12.83
CA GLY A 358 -35.34 -5.16 13.33
C GLY A 358 -35.24 -4.00 12.31
N VAL A 359 -34.08 -3.85 11.66
CA VAL A 359 -33.83 -2.73 10.75
C VAL A 359 -34.10 -3.10 9.30
N LEU A 360 -33.49 -4.16 8.77
CA LEU A 360 -33.64 -4.47 7.34
C LEU A 360 -35.03 -5.02 7.03
N VAL A 361 -35.60 -5.88 7.90
CA VAL A 361 -36.93 -6.45 7.71
C VAL A 361 -38.00 -5.55 8.35
N GLY A 362 -37.83 -5.20 9.62
CA GLY A 362 -38.83 -4.44 10.38
C GLY A 362 -39.05 -3.02 9.89
N ALA A 363 -38.01 -2.35 9.37
CA ALA A 363 -38.09 -1.02 8.81
C ALA A 363 -37.92 -1.01 7.26
N TRP A 364 -38.34 -2.09 6.58
CA TRP A 364 -38.17 -2.25 5.14
C TRP A 364 -38.63 -1.06 4.30
N PRO A 365 -39.78 -0.38 4.57
CA PRO A 365 -40.17 0.79 3.78
C PRO A 365 -39.11 1.90 3.75
N GLN A 366 -38.41 2.11 4.87
CA GLN A 366 -37.33 3.09 4.96
C GLN A 366 -36.08 2.64 4.19
N VAL A 367 -35.69 1.36 4.33
CA VAL A 367 -34.57 0.77 3.59
C VAL A 367 -34.82 0.87 2.08
N ARG A 368 -36.02 0.49 1.62
CA ARG A 368 -36.41 0.61 0.22
C ARG A 368 -36.35 2.06 -0.27
N SER A 369 -36.86 3.01 0.50
CA SER A 369 -36.82 4.44 0.13
C SER A 369 -35.38 4.94 -0.02
N MET A 370 -34.47 4.51 0.84
CA MET A 370 -33.04 4.83 0.73
C MET A 370 -32.40 4.24 -0.54
N VAL A 371 -32.67 2.98 -0.84
CA VAL A 371 -32.15 2.32 -2.04
C VAL A 371 -32.65 3.03 -3.30
N LEU A 372 -33.94 3.38 -3.38
CA LEU A 372 -34.50 4.09 -4.52
C LEU A 372 -33.93 5.51 -4.69
N ALA A 373 -33.65 6.22 -3.58
CA ALA A 373 -32.98 7.51 -3.65
C ALA A 373 -31.55 7.39 -4.20
N LEU A 374 -30.80 6.38 -3.78
CA LEU A 374 -29.44 6.13 -4.23
C LEU A 374 -29.37 5.72 -5.73
N ARG A 375 -30.37 5.02 -6.26
CA ARG A 375 -30.46 4.72 -7.70
C ARG A 375 -30.53 5.98 -8.58
N ASN A 376 -31.08 7.08 -8.05
CA ASN A 376 -31.16 8.34 -8.77
C ASN A 376 -29.87 9.15 -8.71
N GLU A 377 -28.99 8.89 -7.72
CA GLU A 377 -27.71 9.60 -7.52
C GLU A 377 -26.53 8.86 -8.15
N VAL A 378 -26.60 7.53 -8.23
CA VAL A 378 -25.55 6.68 -8.81
C VAL A 378 -26.21 5.64 -9.70
N PRO A 379 -25.99 5.65 -11.03
CA PRO A 379 -26.44 4.55 -11.87
C PRO A 379 -25.61 3.29 -11.53
N PHE A 380 -26.28 2.28 -10.99
CA PHE A 380 -25.71 0.98 -10.65
C PHE A 380 -25.50 0.12 -11.90
#